data_737eccdb7281fa618afe220f77b113e2
#
_entry.id   737eccdb7281fa618afe220f77b113e2
#
_cell.length_a   1.000
_cell.length_b   1.000
_cell.length_c   1.000
_cell.angle_alpha   90.00
_cell.angle_beta   90.00
_cell.angle_gamma   90.00
#
_symmetry.space_group_name_H-M   'P 1'
#
loop_
_entity.id
_entity.type
_entity.pdbx_description
1 polymer ?
#
loop_
_entity_poly.entity_id
_entity_poly.type
_entity_poly.pdbx_seq_one_letter_code
_entity_poly.pdbx_strand_id
1 'polypeptide(L)'
;GLSFLLAIMETMWVRTGKAEWLNATKFWMKLFAINFAIGIATGLILEFQFGSNWSNYSWFVGDIFGAPLAIEGLFAFFLEATFFAVMFFGWNRVSRRFHLVSTWMVFIGSNISALWILVANAWMQNPVGMEFNPMTARNEMSDFWAVLLSPTAMSKFFHTVTSAYTLSACFVVGVSAWFILKKRHFEFARKSILLASVFGFLSIIATIFTG
;
A
#
# COMPACT_ATOMS: atom_id res chain seq x y z
N GLY A 1 -0.49 -2.54 -4.45
CA GLY A 1 -0.65 -2.99 -5.84
C GLY A 1 -1.67 -4.13 -6.00
N LEU A 2 -1.54 -5.23 -5.22
CA LEU A 2 -2.51 -6.33 -5.32
C LEU A 2 -3.93 -5.89 -4.92
N SER A 3 -4.08 -4.98 -3.95
CA SER A 3 -5.37 -4.39 -3.57
C SER A 3 -6.05 -3.66 -4.72
N PHE A 4 -5.28 -3.01 -5.60
CA PHE A 4 -5.81 -2.36 -6.80
C PHE A 4 -6.38 -3.37 -7.80
N LEU A 5 -5.63 -4.44 -8.08
CA LEU A 5 -6.09 -5.51 -8.95
C LEU A 5 -7.38 -6.18 -8.40
N LEU A 6 -7.44 -6.38 -7.08
CA LEU A 6 -8.64 -6.87 -6.40
C LEU A 6 -9.82 -5.92 -6.59
N ALA A 7 -9.64 -4.62 -6.40
CA ALA A 7 -10.69 -3.63 -6.58
C ALA A 7 -11.23 -3.61 -8.02
N ILE A 8 -10.35 -3.77 -9.03
CA ILE A 8 -10.77 -3.89 -10.43
C ILE A 8 -11.55 -5.18 -10.66
N MET A 9 -11.06 -6.34 -10.21
CA MET A 9 -11.74 -7.63 -10.40
C MET A 9 -13.12 -7.62 -9.74
N GLU A 10 -13.22 -7.07 -8.53
CA GLU A 10 -14.50 -6.93 -7.82
C GLU A 10 -15.45 -5.95 -8.52
N THR A 11 -14.93 -4.84 -9.05
CA THR A 11 -15.71 -3.90 -9.87
C THR A 11 -16.29 -4.61 -11.09
N MET A 12 -15.51 -5.46 -11.75
CA MET A 12 -15.98 -6.25 -12.90
C MET A 12 -17.06 -7.24 -12.47
N TRP A 13 -16.92 -7.88 -11.29
CA TRP A 13 -17.99 -8.73 -10.78
C TRP A 13 -19.27 -7.96 -10.48
N VAL A 14 -19.20 -6.84 -9.79
CA VAL A 14 -20.37 -6.04 -9.41
C VAL A 14 -21.10 -5.52 -10.66
N ARG A 15 -20.37 -5.13 -11.71
CA ARG A 15 -20.93 -4.62 -12.97
C ARG A 15 -21.48 -5.71 -13.89
N THR A 16 -20.81 -6.85 -13.97
CA THR A 16 -21.15 -7.90 -14.96
C THR A 16 -21.95 -9.06 -14.39
N GLY A 17 -21.93 -9.24 -13.05
CA GLY A 17 -22.55 -10.37 -12.36
C GLY A 17 -21.87 -11.73 -12.61
N LYS A 18 -20.77 -11.79 -13.38
CA LYS A 18 -20.12 -13.04 -13.77
C LYS A 18 -19.39 -13.69 -12.58
N ALA A 19 -19.73 -14.94 -12.29
CA ALA A 19 -19.14 -15.72 -11.19
C ALA A 19 -17.62 -15.87 -11.30
N GLU A 20 -17.07 -15.85 -12.50
CA GLU A 20 -15.63 -15.95 -12.75
C GLU A 20 -14.83 -14.81 -12.07
N TRP A 21 -15.34 -13.58 -12.15
CA TRP A 21 -14.73 -12.43 -11.48
C TRP A 21 -14.81 -12.53 -9.96
N LEU A 22 -15.95 -13.02 -9.44
CA LEU A 22 -16.10 -13.28 -8.01
C LEU A 22 -15.07 -14.30 -7.51
N ASN A 23 -14.92 -15.41 -8.25
CA ASN A 23 -13.97 -16.47 -7.89
C ASN A 23 -12.53 -15.96 -7.96
N ALA A 24 -12.20 -15.15 -8.97
CA ALA A 24 -10.90 -14.52 -9.08
C ALA A 24 -10.63 -13.58 -7.89
N THR A 25 -11.58 -12.71 -7.57
CA THR A 25 -11.45 -11.79 -6.43
C THR A 25 -11.24 -12.56 -5.13
N LYS A 26 -12.05 -13.58 -4.84
CA LYS A 26 -11.92 -14.38 -3.63
C LYS A 26 -10.60 -15.15 -3.53
N PHE A 27 -10.07 -15.62 -4.66
CA PHE A 27 -8.77 -16.30 -4.68
C PHE A 27 -7.63 -15.32 -4.35
N TRP A 28 -7.55 -14.21 -5.08
CA TRP A 28 -6.49 -13.23 -4.89
C TRP A 28 -6.58 -12.52 -3.55
N MET A 29 -7.78 -12.35 -3.00
CA MET A 29 -8.01 -11.82 -1.66
C MET A 29 -7.37 -12.67 -0.56
N LYS A 30 -7.39 -14.00 -0.68
CA LYS A 30 -6.71 -14.87 0.28
C LYS A 30 -5.20 -14.66 0.27
N LEU A 31 -4.60 -14.54 -0.90
CA LEU A 31 -3.16 -14.26 -1.02
C LEU A 31 -2.83 -12.85 -0.54
N PHE A 32 -3.70 -11.87 -0.82
CA PHE A 32 -3.56 -10.53 -0.30
C PHE A 32 -3.61 -10.52 1.24
N ALA A 33 -4.55 -11.24 1.85
CA ALA A 33 -4.67 -11.32 3.31
C ALA A 33 -3.41 -11.88 3.98
N ILE A 34 -2.77 -12.89 3.39
CA ILE A 34 -1.51 -13.44 3.91
C ILE A 34 -0.41 -12.39 3.85
N ASN A 35 -0.25 -11.73 2.69
CA ASN A 35 0.74 -10.67 2.53
C ASN A 35 0.48 -9.48 3.47
N PHE A 36 -0.79 -9.11 3.64
CA PHE A 36 -1.21 -8.04 4.53
C PHE A 36 -0.87 -8.34 5.99
N ALA A 37 -1.16 -9.56 6.46
CA ALA A 37 -0.84 -9.97 7.83
C ALA A 37 0.68 -9.97 8.09
N ILE A 38 1.48 -10.45 7.14
CA ILE A 38 2.95 -10.39 7.23
C ILE A 38 3.42 -8.93 7.23
N GLY A 39 2.84 -8.09 6.37
CA GLY A 39 3.16 -6.66 6.28
C GLY A 39 2.89 -5.93 7.59
N ILE A 40 1.75 -6.16 8.24
CA ILE A 40 1.44 -5.60 9.57
C ILE A 40 2.46 -6.07 10.61
N ALA A 41 2.74 -7.38 10.68
CA ALA A 41 3.65 -7.92 11.68
C ALA A 41 5.05 -7.32 11.55
N THR A 42 5.58 -7.21 10.33
CA THR A 42 6.90 -6.62 10.08
C THR A 42 6.91 -5.11 10.25
N GLY A 43 5.85 -4.41 9.87
CA GLY A 43 5.70 -2.96 10.04
C GLY A 43 5.67 -2.55 11.51
N LEU A 44 4.90 -3.24 12.35
CA LEU A 44 4.87 -2.98 13.79
C LEU A 44 6.25 -3.19 14.44
N ILE A 45 6.98 -4.25 14.07
CA ILE A 45 8.34 -4.45 14.56
C ILE A 45 9.23 -3.28 14.19
N LEU A 46 9.13 -2.75 12.97
CA LEU A 46 9.91 -1.61 12.52
C LEU A 46 9.59 -0.35 13.34
N GLU A 47 8.34 -0.08 13.65
CA GLU A 47 7.95 1.05 14.50
C GLU A 47 8.51 0.94 15.92
N PHE A 48 8.48 -0.25 16.52
CA PHE A 48 9.10 -0.47 17.83
C PHE A 48 10.61 -0.23 17.82
N GLN A 49 11.30 -0.42 16.71
CA GLN A 49 12.74 -0.13 16.58
C GLN A 49 13.06 1.36 16.81
N PHE A 50 12.17 2.28 16.44
CA PHE A 50 12.37 3.71 16.70
C PHE A 50 12.41 4.04 18.18
N GLY A 51 11.57 3.40 18.99
CA GLY A 51 11.55 3.60 20.44
C GLY A 51 12.64 2.84 21.21
N SER A 52 13.22 1.80 20.60
CA SER A 52 14.23 0.94 21.24
C SER A 52 15.64 1.19 20.70
N ASN A 53 15.95 0.63 19.54
CA ASN A 53 17.31 0.65 18.98
C ASN A 53 17.70 2.03 18.43
N TRP A 54 16.74 2.83 17.98
CA TRP A 54 16.95 4.16 17.41
C TRP A 54 16.45 5.27 18.33
N SER A 55 16.43 5.05 19.63
CA SER A 55 15.89 5.98 20.62
C SER A 55 16.56 7.35 20.59
N ASN A 56 17.90 7.42 20.44
CA ASN A 56 18.63 8.67 20.32
C ASN A 56 18.24 9.47 19.06
N TYR A 57 18.07 8.79 17.93
CA TYR A 57 17.60 9.41 16.71
C TYR A 57 16.16 9.92 16.88
N SER A 58 15.27 9.09 17.42
CA SER A 58 13.89 9.45 17.68
C SER A 58 13.76 10.62 18.67
N TRP A 59 14.66 10.70 19.65
CA TRP A 59 14.71 11.84 20.56
C TRP A 59 15.14 13.12 19.81
N PHE A 60 16.17 13.03 18.97
CA PHE A 60 16.78 14.19 18.31
C PHE A 60 15.88 14.80 17.22
N VAL A 61 15.14 13.98 16.45
CA VAL A 61 14.30 14.41 15.31
C VAL A 61 12.82 14.00 15.45
N GLY A 62 12.41 13.55 16.62
CA GLY A 62 11.08 12.98 16.86
C GLY A 62 9.93 13.93 16.58
N ASP A 63 10.13 15.21 16.70
CA ASP A 63 9.12 16.22 16.40
C ASP A 63 8.76 16.21 14.89
N ILE A 64 9.75 16.07 14.03
CA ILE A 64 9.56 16.10 12.58
C ILE A 64 9.13 14.72 12.06
N PHE A 65 9.84 13.68 12.51
CA PHE A 65 9.66 12.31 12.04
C PHE A 65 8.40 11.67 12.60
N GLY A 66 8.03 12.00 13.84
CA GLY A 66 6.89 11.41 14.54
C GLY A 66 5.54 11.85 13.98
N ALA A 67 5.42 13.08 13.44
CA ALA A 67 4.15 13.56 12.91
C ALA A 67 3.65 12.73 11.71
N PRO A 68 4.43 12.48 10.65
CA PRO A 68 4.03 11.57 9.58
C PRO A 68 3.65 10.17 10.06
N LEU A 69 4.42 9.59 10.98
CA LEU A 69 4.14 8.24 11.51
C LEU A 69 2.86 8.21 12.37
N ALA A 70 2.62 9.25 13.18
CA ALA A 70 1.39 9.34 13.97
C ALA A 70 0.14 9.47 13.08
N ILE A 71 0.22 10.28 12.02
CA ILE A 71 -0.87 10.42 11.06
C ILE A 71 -1.09 9.10 10.30
N GLU A 72 -0.02 8.43 9.90
CA GLU A 72 -0.11 7.09 9.30
C GLU A 72 -0.87 6.13 10.21
N GLY A 73 -0.42 5.96 11.45
CA GLY A 73 -1.02 5.04 12.41
C GLY A 73 -2.48 5.35 12.71
N LEU A 74 -2.81 6.63 12.97
CA LEU A 74 -4.16 7.04 13.36
C LEU A 74 -5.17 7.02 12.21
N PHE A 75 -4.78 7.46 11.02
CA PHE A 75 -5.73 7.61 9.91
C PHE A 75 -5.58 6.51 8.87
N ALA A 76 -4.38 6.26 8.35
CA ALA A 76 -4.21 5.31 7.27
C ALA A 76 -4.36 3.87 7.73
N PHE A 77 -3.69 3.48 8.81
CA PHE A 77 -3.75 2.10 9.31
C PHE A 77 -5.14 1.72 9.85
N PHE A 78 -5.79 2.60 10.62
CA PHE A 78 -7.15 2.31 11.11
C PHE A 78 -8.16 2.25 9.97
N LEU A 79 -8.06 3.13 8.99
CA LEU A 79 -8.91 3.08 7.80
C LEU A 79 -8.69 1.76 7.06
N GLU A 80 -7.44 1.40 6.80
CA GLU A 80 -7.09 0.17 6.08
C GLU A 80 -7.55 -1.08 6.85
N ALA A 81 -7.25 -1.19 8.14
CA ALA A 81 -7.63 -2.34 8.97
C ALA A 81 -9.15 -2.51 9.08
N THR A 82 -9.89 -1.41 9.25
CA THR A 82 -11.36 -1.45 9.35
C THR A 82 -11.99 -1.96 8.06
N PHE A 83 -11.61 -1.39 6.92
CA PHE A 83 -12.15 -1.81 5.63
C PHE A 83 -11.62 -3.17 5.17
N PHE A 84 -10.40 -3.57 5.58
CA PHE A 84 -9.89 -4.91 5.38
C PHE A 84 -10.77 -5.96 6.07
N ALA A 85 -11.21 -5.71 7.31
CA ALA A 85 -12.11 -6.62 8.01
C ALA A 85 -13.45 -6.77 7.26
N VAL A 86 -14.01 -5.69 6.74
CA VAL A 86 -15.23 -5.75 5.91
C VAL A 86 -14.96 -6.48 4.60
N MET A 87 -13.86 -6.17 3.91
CA MET A 87 -13.46 -6.80 2.65
C MET A 87 -13.29 -8.32 2.79
N PHE A 88 -12.73 -8.79 3.92
CA PHE A 88 -12.46 -10.21 4.12
C PHE A 88 -13.66 -10.98 4.68
N PHE A 89 -14.38 -10.41 5.66
CA PHE A 89 -15.46 -11.08 6.37
C PHE A 89 -16.87 -10.64 5.94
N GLY A 90 -16.98 -9.62 5.10
CA GLY A 90 -18.25 -8.97 4.74
C GLY A 90 -19.05 -9.63 3.63
N TRP A 91 -18.54 -10.64 2.92
CA TRP A 91 -19.13 -11.20 1.70
C TRP A 91 -20.64 -11.50 1.76
N ASN A 92 -21.13 -12.03 2.88
CA ASN A 92 -22.55 -12.37 3.09
C ASN A 92 -23.22 -11.48 4.15
N ARG A 93 -22.54 -10.44 4.62
CA ARG A 93 -23.02 -9.59 5.72
C ARG A 93 -23.35 -8.17 5.29
N VAL A 94 -22.77 -7.72 4.17
CA VAL A 94 -22.98 -6.37 3.65
C VAL A 94 -23.43 -6.41 2.18
N SER A 95 -23.97 -5.30 1.70
CA SER A 95 -24.37 -5.19 0.30
C SER A 95 -23.13 -5.28 -0.62
N ARG A 96 -23.33 -5.78 -1.86
CA ARG A 96 -22.24 -5.88 -2.85
C ARG A 96 -21.57 -4.55 -3.14
N ARG A 97 -22.33 -3.45 -3.14
CA ARG A 97 -21.77 -2.10 -3.36
C ARG A 97 -20.91 -1.65 -2.20
N PHE A 98 -21.37 -1.87 -0.97
CA PHE A 98 -20.59 -1.51 0.21
C PHE A 98 -19.31 -2.34 0.34
N HIS A 99 -19.36 -3.63 -0.01
CA HIS A 99 -18.19 -4.51 -0.07
C HIS A 99 -17.16 -3.99 -1.08
N LEU A 100 -17.60 -3.62 -2.30
CA LEU A 100 -16.74 -3.02 -3.31
C LEU A 100 -16.11 -1.71 -2.83
N VAL A 101 -16.90 -0.83 -2.19
CA VAL A 101 -16.36 0.41 -1.59
C VAL A 101 -15.28 0.08 -0.55
N SER A 102 -15.50 -0.94 0.28
CA SER A 102 -14.52 -1.36 1.27
C SER A 102 -13.21 -1.82 0.62
N THR A 103 -13.28 -2.56 -0.48
CA THR A 103 -12.08 -2.98 -1.23
C THR A 103 -11.32 -1.79 -1.83
N TRP A 104 -12.04 -0.77 -2.34
CA TRP A 104 -11.42 0.47 -2.79
C TRP A 104 -10.82 1.28 -1.62
N MET A 105 -11.46 1.28 -0.45
CA MET A 105 -10.91 1.96 0.74
C MET A 105 -9.63 1.30 1.23
N VAL A 106 -9.53 -0.04 1.20
CA VAL A 106 -8.28 -0.74 1.49
C VAL A 106 -7.17 -0.32 0.51
N PHE A 107 -7.47 -0.23 -0.79
CA PHE A 107 -6.50 0.26 -1.77
C PHE A 107 -6.05 1.70 -1.49
N ILE A 108 -6.99 2.60 -1.20
CA ILE A 108 -6.68 4.01 -0.89
C ILE A 108 -5.88 4.10 0.40
N GLY A 109 -6.29 3.39 1.46
CA GLY A 109 -5.61 3.34 2.75
C GLY A 109 -4.16 2.90 2.61
N SER A 110 -3.91 1.80 1.87
CA SER A 110 -2.53 1.32 1.60
C SER A 110 -1.65 2.36 0.90
N ASN A 111 -2.20 3.18 0.00
CA ASN A 111 -1.43 4.23 -0.67
C ASN A 111 -1.20 5.44 0.24
N ILE A 112 -2.17 5.81 1.08
CA ILE A 112 -2.02 6.88 2.08
C ILE A 112 -0.98 6.47 3.13
N SER A 113 -1.01 5.24 3.61
CA SER A 113 0.00 4.68 4.51
C SER A 113 1.40 4.76 3.89
N ALA A 114 1.54 4.31 2.65
CA ALA A 114 2.80 4.41 1.91
C ALA A 114 3.30 5.87 1.78
N LEU A 115 2.39 6.83 1.58
CA LEU A 115 2.75 8.25 1.49
C LEU A 115 3.43 8.73 2.78
N TRP A 116 2.83 8.49 3.94
CA TRP A 116 3.36 8.97 5.21
C TRP A 116 4.71 8.35 5.57
N ILE A 117 4.87 7.05 5.37
CA ILE A 117 6.13 6.36 5.60
C ILE A 117 7.22 6.87 4.65
N LEU A 118 6.87 7.12 3.38
CA LEU A 118 7.83 7.61 2.40
C LEU A 118 8.19 9.09 2.59
N VAL A 119 7.29 9.90 3.12
CA VAL A 119 7.61 11.28 3.57
C VAL A 119 8.66 11.24 4.68
N ALA A 120 8.46 10.42 5.70
CA ALA A 120 9.43 10.25 6.78
C ALA A 120 10.79 9.73 6.26
N ASN A 121 10.77 8.74 5.38
CA ASN A 121 11.99 8.20 4.76
C ASN A 121 12.71 9.21 3.85
N ALA A 122 11.97 10.01 3.10
CA ALA A 122 12.53 11.05 2.24
C ALA A 122 13.19 12.16 3.07
N TRP A 123 12.54 12.57 4.16
CA TRP A 123 13.09 13.56 5.07
C TRP A 123 14.44 13.13 5.66
N MET A 124 14.62 11.85 6.02
CA MET A 124 15.89 11.34 6.50
C MET A 124 17.05 11.49 5.49
N GLN A 125 16.74 11.54 4.20
CA GLN A 125 17.76 11.69 3.15
C GLN A 125 17.95 13.12 2.69
N ASN A 126 16.91 13.93 2.77
CA ASN A 126 16.93 15.34 2.42
C ASN A 126 16.13 16.14 3.45
N PRO A 127 16.74 16.50 4.60
CA PRO A 127 16.07 17.23 5.66
C PRO A 127 15.66 18.64 5.20
N VAL A 128 14.38 18.94 5.29
CA VAL A 128 13.77 20.24 4.98
C VAL A 128 12.72 20.58 6.02
N GLY A 129 12.35 21.85 6.16
CA GLY A 129 11.26 22.29 7.04
C GLY A 129 11.56 22.06 8.53
N MET A 130 12.81 22.19 8.93
CA MET A 130 13.26 22.03 10.32
C MET A 130 14.17 23.17 10.76
N GLU A 131 14.22 23.40 12.06
CA GLU A 131 15.15 24.29 12.73
C GLU A 131 15.77 23.61 13.96
N PHE A 132 17.06 23.85 14.18
CA PHE A 132 17.72 23.34 15.36
C PHE A 132 17.42 24.25 16.56
N ASN A 133 16.86 23.70 17.63
CA ASN A 133 16.61 24.41 18.88
C ASN A 133 17.76 24.14 19.86
N PRO A 134 18.63 25.16 20.17
CA PRO A 134 19.74 24.99 21.06
C PRO A 134 19.32 24.73 22.51
N MET A 135 18.13 25.18 22.93
CA MET A 135 17.65 25.01 24.31
C MET A 135 17.25 23.56 24.60
N THR A 136 16.71 22.85 23.61
CA THR A 136 16.32 21.45 23.72
C THR A 136 17.35 20.49 23.14
N ALA A 137 18.37 21.04 22.44
CA ALA A 137 19.36 20.29 21.65
C ALA A 137 18.72 19.31 20.64
N ARG A 138 17.60 19.70 20.02
CA ARG A 138 16.81 18.90 19.08
C ARG A 138 16.53 19.68 17.78
N ASN A 139 16.30 18.94 16.70
CA ASN A 139 15.66 19.50 15.52
C ASN A 139 14.13 19.49 15.70
N GLU A 140 13.52 20.62 15.47
CA GLU A 140 12.08 20.83 15.59
C GLU A 140 11.48 21.16 14.24
N MET A 141 10.21 20.80 14.02
CA MET A 141 9.52 21.06 12.75
C MET A 141 9.15 22.54 12.65
N SER A 142 9.66 23.22 11.63
CA SER A 142 9.31 24.62 11.34
C SER A 142 8.25 24.77 10.24
N ASP A 143 8.22 23.83 9.29
CA ASP A 143 7.25 23.85 8.19
C ASP A 143 6.83 22.43 7.78
N PHE A 144 5.62 22.05 8.21
CA PHE A 144 5.01 20.77 7.88
C PHE A 144 4.80 20.57 6.37
N TRP A 145 4.40 21.63 5.66
CA TRP A 145 4.13 21.50 4.23
C TRP A 145 5.40 21.35 3.41
N ALA A 146 6.49 22.00 3.82
CA ALA A 146 7.81 21.78 3.22
C ALA A 146 8.28 20.34 3.38
N VAL A 147 8.01 19.70 4.52
CA VAL A 147 8.30 18.29 4.75
C VAL A 147 7.44 17.39 3.85
N LEU A 148 6.11 17.59 3.87
CA LEU A 148 5.15 16.75 3.16
C LEU A 148 5.30 16.84 1.64
N LEU A 149 5.45 18.04 1.10
CA LEU A 149 5.48 18.32 -0.33
C LEU A 149 6.90 18.45 -0.89
N SER A 150 7.91 17.97 -0.16
CA SER A 150 9.28 18.01 -0.66
C SER A 150 9.40 17.24 -1.98
N PRO A 151 10.16 17.75 -2.95
CA PRO A 151 10.35 17.08 -4.24
C PRO A 151 10.87 15.63 -4.07
N THR A 152 11.74 15.42 -3.07
CA THR A 152 12.27 14.08 -2.74
C THR A 152 11.17 13.16 -2.23
N ALA A 153 10.24 13.63 -1.38
CA ALA A 153 9.13 12.82 -0.89
C ALA A 153 8.19 12.43 -2.03
N MET A 154 7.85 13.38 -2.90
CA MET A 154 6.96 13.12 -4.04
C MET A 154 7.59 12.14 -5.05
N SER A 155 8.85 12.35 -5.44
CA SER A 155 9.56 11.44 -6.34
C SER A 155 9.61 10.02 -5.77
N LYS A 156 10.01 9.87 -4.49
CA LYS A 156 10.04 8.56 -3.82
C LYS A 156 8.66 7.91 -3.73
N PHE A 157 7.63 8.68 -3.42
CA PHE A 157 6.27 8.16 -3.35
C PHE A 157 5.83 7.57 -4.70
N PHE A 158 5.92 8.34 -5.78
CA PHE A 158 5.50 7.86 -7.09
C PHE A 158 6.34 6.67 -7.56
N HIS A 159 7.65 6.74 -7.41
CA HIS A 159 8.54 5.64 -7.81
C HIS A 159 8.27 4.35 -7.02
N THR A 160 8.14 4.43 -5.71
CA THR A 160 7.90 3.26 -4.85
C THR A 160 6.52 2.65 -5.10
N VAL A 161 5.48 3.47 -5.27
CA VAL A 161 4.12 2.98 -5.52
C VAL A 161 4.05 2.30 -6.90
N THR A 162 4.61 2.89 -7.95
CA THR A 162 4.60 2.28 -9.29
C THR A 162 5.45 1.01 -9.36
N SER A 163 6.57 0.96 -8.65
CA SER A 163 7.39 -0.25 -8.48
C SER A 163 6.62 -1.36 -7.77
N ALA A 164 5.89 -1.03 -6.69
CA ALA A 164 5.04 -1.97 -5.98
C ALA A 164 3.87 -2.48 -6.85
N TYR A 165 3.36 -1.67 -7.77
CA TYR A 165 2.37 -2.08 -8.75
C TYR A 165 2.95 -3.07 -9.76
N THR A 166 4.14 -2.80 -10.26
CA THR A 166 4.89 -3.72 -11.13
C THR A 166 5.14 -5.07 -10.47
N LEU A 167 5.62 -5.06 -9.22
CA LEU A 167 5.81 -6.28 -8.43
C LEU A 167 4.53 -7.09 -8.28
N SER A 168 3.41 -6.41 -7.99
CA SER A 168 2.11 -7.07 -7.84
C SER A 168 1.63 -7.69 -9.15
N ALA A 169 1.85 -7.03 -10.27
CA ALA A 169 1.53 -7.57 -11.60
C ALA A 169 2.36 -8.82 -11.89
N CYS A 170 3.67 -8.79 -11.66
CA CYS A 170 4.55 -9.94 -11.84
C CYS A 170 4.14 -11.12 -10.95
N PHE A 171 3.75 -10.86 -9.70
CA PHE A 171 3.24 -11.88 -8.79
C PHE A 171 1.98 -12.55 -9.34
N VAL A 172 0.99 -11.76 -9.79
CA VAL A 172 -0.25 -12.30 -10.37
C VAL A 172 0.02 -13.07 -11.65
N VAL A 173 0.89 -12.57 -12.53
CA VAL A 173 1.29 -13.27 -13.76
C VAL A 173 1.98 -14.60 -13.43
N GLY A 174 2.94 -14.60 -12.51
CA GLY A 174 3.70 -15.79 -12.11
C GLY A 174 2.80 -16.90 -11.57
N VAL A 175 1.93 -16.58 -10.59
CA VAL A 175 0.97 -17.56 -10.02
C VAL A 175 0.00 -18.06 -11.07
N SER A 176 -0.51 -17.19 -11.93
CA SER A 176 -1.45 -17.58 -12.99
C SER A 176 -0.79 -18.43 -14.07
N ALA A 177 0.46 -18.13 -14.45
CA ALA A 177 1.24 -18.95 -15.37
C ALA A 177 1.46 -20.36 -14.82
N TRP A 178 1.74 -20.46 -13.52
CA TRP A 178 1.86 -21.78 -12.86
C TRP A 178 0.56 -22.61 -12.99
N PHE A 179 -0.64 -21.99 -12.84
CA PHE A 179 -1.91 -22.68 -13.03
C PHE A 179 -2.09 -23.17 -14.48
N ILE A 180 -1.68 -22.36 -15.48
CA ILE A 180 -1.74 -22.76 -16.89
C ILE A 180 -0.82 -23.95 -17.15
N LEU A 181 0.43 -23.92 -16.66
CA LEU A 181 1.38 -25.02 -16.83
C LEU A 181 0.88 -26.32 -16.18
N LYS A 182 0.18 -26.23 -15.05
CA LYS A 182 -0.45 -27.36 -14.37
C LYS A 182 -1.79 -27.78 -15.00
N LYS A 183 -2.24 -27.12 -16.07
CA LYS A 183 -3.52 -27.35 -16.74
C LYS A 183 -4.73 -27.26 -15.80
N ARG A 184 -4.67 -26.34 -14.81
CA ARG A 184 -5.72 -26.13 -13.81
C ARG A 184 -6.28 -24.72 -13.91
N HIS A 185 -7.61 -24.56 -13.75
CA HIS A 185 -8.27 -23.25 -13.68
C HIS A 185 -7.90 -22.29 -14.83
N PHE A 186 -7.86 -22.81 -16.06
CA PHE A 186 -7.35 -22.10 -17.24
C PHE A 186 -8.02 -20.74 -17.48
N GLU A 187 -9.35 -20.66 -17.44
CA GLU A 187 -10.09 -19.41 -17.70
C GLU A 187 -9.80 -18.34 -16.61
N PHE A 188 -9.71 -18.77 -15.34
CA PHE A 188 -9.30 -17.90 -14.25
C PHE A 188 -7.88 -17.35 -14.47
N ALA A 189 -6.92 -18.23 -14.76
CA ALA A 189 -5.53 -17.87 -14.95
C ALA A 189 -5.35 -16.94 -16.16
N ARG A 190 -6.02 -17.22 -17.28
CA ARG A 190 -5.98 -16.39 -18.49
C ARG A 190 -6.47 -14.97 -18.22
N LYS A 191 -7.60 -14.81 -17.52
CA LYS A 191 -8.15 -13.48 -17.17
C LYS A 191 -7.24 -12.72 -16.22
N SER A 192 -6.69 -13.40 -15.21
CA SER A 192 -5.75 -12.81 -14.26
C SER A 192 -4.47 -12.35 -14.96
N ILE A 193 -3.89 -13.15 -15.86
CA ILE A 193 -2.71 -12.77 -16.64
C ILE A 193 -3.00 -11.55 -17.51
N LEU A 194 -4.12 -11.56 -18.26
CA LEU A 194 -4.44 -10.45 -19.14
C LEU A 194 -4.54 -9.13 -18.37
N LEU A 195 -5.31 -9.13 -17.28
CA LEU A 195 -5.46 -7.95 -16.44
C LEU A 195 -4.12 -7.50 -15.84
N ALA A 196 -3.36 -8.43 -15.26
CA ALA A 196 -2.11 -8.14 -14.62
C ALA A 196 -1.02 -7.70 -15.62
N SER A 197 -0.98 -8.24 -16.82
CA SER A 197 -0.01 -7.85 -17.86
C SER A 197 -0.26 -6.43 -18.34
N VAL A 198 -1.51 -6.04 -18.59
CA VAL A 198 -1.85 -4.65 -18.96
C VAL A 198 -1.48 -3.70 -17.83
N PHE A 199 -1.89 -4.02 -16.61
CA PHE A 199 -1.56 -3.22 -15.43
C PHE A 199 -0.04 -3.12 -15.21
N GLY A 200 0.68 -4.23 -15.30
CA GLY A 200 2.13 -4.29 -15.14
C GLY A 200 2.87 -3.50 -16.21
N PHE A 201 2.44 -3.58 -17.46
CA PHE A 201 3.02 -2.80 -18.55
C PHE A 201 2.91 -1.30 -18.29
N LEU A 202 1.74 -0.81 -17.91
CA LEU A 202 1.54 0.59 -17.56
C LEU A 202 2.36 1.01 -16.33
N SER A 203 2.43 0.12 -15.34
CA SER A 203 3.22 0.37 -14.13
C SER A 203 4.72 0.44 -14.38
N ILE A 204 5.26 -0.42 -15.25
CA ILE A 204 6.69 -0.39 -15.64
C ILE A 204 7.02 0.93 -16.33
N ILE A 205 6.18 1.37 -17.27
CA ILE A 205 6.36 2.66 -17.94
C ILE A 205 6.40 3.79 -16.90
N ALA A 206 5.40 3.82 -15.99
CA ALA A 206 5.37 4.83 -14.94
C ALA A 206 6.61 4.76 -14.02
N THR A 207 7.09 3.56 -13.69
CA THR A 207 8.30 3.37 -12.87
C THR A 207 9.55 3.91 -13.56
N ILE A 208 9.68 3.73 -14.89
CA ILE A 208 10.81 4.27 -15.67
C ILE A 208 10.79 5.80 -15.66
N PHE A 209 9.60 6.42 -15.76
CA PHE A 209 9.50 7.89 -15.75
C PHE A 209 9.72 8.51 -14.37
N THR A 210 9.51 7.76 -13.30
CA THR A 210 9.66 8.25 -11.92
C THR A 210 11.03 7.94 -11.30
N GLY A 211 11.86 7.13 -11.90
CA GLY A 211 13.22 6.76 -11.48
C GLY A 211 14.24 7.51 -12.26
#